data_61fdef98040744ffc11f0a5b7c129cb4
#
_entry.id   61fdef98040744ffc11f0a5b7c129cb4
#
_cell.length_a   1.000
_cell.length_b   1.000
_cell.length_c   1.000
_cell.angle_alpha   90.00
_cell.angle_beta   90.00
_cell.angle_gamma   90.00
#
_symmetry.space_group_name_H-M   'P 1'
#
loop_
_entity.id
_entity.type
_entity.pdbx_description
1 polymer ?
#
loop_
_entity_poly.entity_id
_entity_poly.type
_entity_poly.pdbx_seq_one_letter_code
_entity_poly.pdbx_strand_id
1 'polypeptide(L)'
;VERNSILTETIEKRIERKDLFLEVEELIDRKLSPIQRLILRKKEYEEESIEEIAEALDMQQAAVRMQLSRARKIIRECYRNSHNP
;
A
#
# COMPACT_ATOMS: atom_id res chain seq x y z
N VAL A 1 6.27 -16.24 -32.88
CA VAL A 1 4.90 -16.22 -32.38
C VAL A 1 4.88 -16.31 -30.86
N GLU A 2 5.62 -17.27 -30.29
CA GLU A 2 5.74 -17.42 -28.83
C GLU A 2 6.39 -16.18 -28.17
N ARG A 3 7.39 -15.58 -28.83
CA ARG A 3 8.03 -14.36 -28.35
C ARG A 3 7.06 -13.21 -28.21
N ASN A 4 6.15 -13.07 -29.18
CA ASN A 4 5.15 -12.01 -29.16
C ASN A 4 4.15 -12.22 -28.02
N SER A 5 3.75 -13.46 -27.76
CA SER A 5 2.87 -13.79 -26.66
C SER A 5 3.49 -13.48 -25.31
N ILE A 6 4.77 -13.81 -25.14
CA ILE A 6 5.52 -13.53 -23.89
C ILE A 6 5.64 -12.03 -23.68
N LEU A 7 5.95 -11.27 -24.73
CA LEU A 7 6.05 -9.81 -24.64
C LEU A 7 4.71 -9.19 -24.30
N THR A 8 3.63 -9.67 -24.91
CA THR A 8 2.28 -9.20 -24.64
C THR A 8 1.88 -9.45 -23.19
N GLU A 9 2.13 -10.65 -22.69
CA GLU A 9 1.88 -10.99 -21.28
C GLU A 9 2.67 -10.09 -20.33
N THR A 10 3.94 -9.83 -20.65
CA THR A 10 4.79 -8.97 -19.82
C THR A 10 4.24 -7.55 -19.80
N ILE A 11 3.81 -7.03 -20.93
CA ILE A 11 3.22 -5.70 -21.04
C ILE A 11 1.91 -5.63 -20.25
N GLU A 12 1.04 -6.62 -20.40
CA GLU A 12 -0.22 -6.71 -19.67
C GLU A 12 0.00 -6.75 -18.17
N LYS A 13 0.96 -7.54 -17.71
CA LYS A 13 1.30 -7.61 -16.28
C LYS A 13 1.82 -6.29 -15.75
N ARG A 14 2.59 -5.56 -16.53
CA ARG A 14 3.08 -4.22 -16.14
C ARG A 14 1.93 -3.23 -16.03
N ILE A 15 1.00 -3.26 -16.95
CA ILE A 15 -0.20 -2.41 -16.94
C ILE A 15 -1.05 -2.74 -15.71
N GLU A 16 -1.30 -4.02 -15.45
CA GLU A 16 -2.05 -4.48 -14.29
C GLU A 16 -1.42 -4.01 -12.98
N ARG A 17 -0.09 -4.11 -12.85
CA ARG A 17 0.63 -3.65 -11.66
C ARG A 17 0.51 -2.14 -11.47
N LYS A 18 0.58 -1.39 -12.55
CA LYS A 18 0.43 0.05 -12.53
C LYS A 18 -0.97 0.45 -12.10
N ASP A 19 -1.99 -0.21 -12.65
CA ASP A 19 -3.38 0.03 -12.28
C ASP A 19 -3.63 -0.34 -10.82
N LEU A 20 -3.09 -1.45 -10.36
CA LEU A 20 -3.18 -1.88 -8.97
C LEU A 20 -2.52 -0.85 -8.04
N PHE A 21 -1.35 -0.37 -8.40
CA PHE A 21 -0.64 0.66 -7.65
C PHE A 21 -1.49 1.93 -7.52
N LEU A 22 -2.08 2.39 -8.61
CA LEU A 22 -2.93 3.59 -8.62
C LEU A 22 -4.19 3.39 -7.78
N GLU A 23 -4.81 2.22 -7.84
CA GLU A 23 -5.97 1.89 -7.01
C GLU A 23 -5.63 1.92 -5.52
N VAL A 24 -4.51 1.33 -5.15
CA VAL A 24 -4.04 1.32 -3.76
C VAL A 24 -3.73 2.74 -3.29
N GLU A 25 -3.07 3.55 -4.13
CA GLU A 25 -2.79 4.95 -3.83
C GLU A 25 -4.07 5.73 -3.55
N GLU A 26 -5.09 5.53 -4.37
CA GLU A 26 -6.38 6.17 -4.20
C GLU A 26 -7.04 5.76 -2.88
N LEU A 27 -6.99 4.47 -2.54
CA LEU A 27 -7.52 3.98 -1.27
C LEU A 27 -6.78 4.58 -0.07
N ILE A 28 -5.46 4.67 -0.16
CA ILE A 28 -4.63 5.31 0.88
C ILE A 28 -5.10 6.74 1.12
N ASP A 29 -5.30 7.50 0.05
CA ASP A 29 -5.70 8.90 0.16
C ASP A 29 -7.13 9.07 0.68
N ARG A 30 -8.05 8.17 0.34
CA ARG A 30 -9.46 8.30 0.69
C ARG A 30 -9.85 7.66 2.01
N LYS A 31 -9.28 6.51 2.34
CA LYS A 31 -9.77 5.66 3.43
C LYS A 31 -8.95 5.74 4.71
N LEU A 32 -7.72 6.17 4.63
CA LEU A 32 -6.85 6.23 5.79
C LEU A 32 -6.88 7.61 6.44
N SER A 33 -6.73 7.64 7.77
CA SER A 33 -6.50 8.87 8.49
C SER A 33 -5.14 9.47 8.12
N PRO A 34 -4.89 10.76 8.37
CA PRO A 34 -3.58 11.35 8.08
C PRO A 34 -2.40 10.62 8.73
N ILE A 35 -2.55 10.19 9.99
CA ILE A 35 -1.47 9.47 10.67
C ILE A 35 -1.26 8.07 10.06
N GLN A 36 -2.32 7.38 9.70
CA GLN A 36 -2.24 6.07 9.07
C GLN A 36 -1.57 6.16 7.69
N ARG A 37 -1.91 7.18 6.91
CA ARG A 37 -1.27 7.42 5.61
C ARG A 37 0.21 7.67 5.77
N LEU A 38 0.58 8.52 6.71
CA LEU A 38 1.98 8.88 6.95
C LEU A 38 2.80 7.66 7.35
N ILE A 39 2.31 6.88 8.31
CA ILE A 39 3.00 5.68 8.78
C ILE A 39 3.13 4.64 7.66
N LEU A 40 2.06 4.42 6.92
CA LEU A 40 2.07 3.45 5.82
C LEU A 40 3.08 3.84 4.75
N ARG A 41 3.10 5.12 4.34
CA ARG A 41 4.04 5.61 3.34
C ARG A 41 5.47 5.52 3.80
N LYS A 42 5.76 5.86 5.05
CA LYS A 42 7.10 5.75 5.61
C LYS A 42 7.58 4.31 5.64
N LYS A 43 6.72 3.37 5.99
CA LYS A 43 7.08 1.96 6.07
C LYS A 43 7.23 1.32 4.70
N GLU A 44 6.28 1.52 3.81
CA GLU A 44 6.20 0.79 2.54
C GLU A 44 6.98 1.48 1.40
N TYR A 45 7.03 2.82 1.39
CA TYR A 45 7.68 3.56 0.30
C TYR A 45 9.06 4.07 0.68
N GLU A 46 9.23 4.55 1.89
CA GLU A 46 10.51 5.08 2.37
C GLU A 46 11.36 4.02 3.07
N GLU A 47 10.80 2.84 3.25
CA GLU A 47 11.46 1.69 3.87
C GLU A 47 12.03 1.99 5.26
N GLU A 48 11.40 2.89 6.00
CA GLU A 48 11.80 3.20 7.37
C GLU A 48 11.42 2.07 8.32
N SER A 49 12.23 1.88 9.36
CA SER A 49 11.92 0.91 10.40
C SER A 49 10.85 1.47 11.34
N ILE A 50 10.21 0.59 12.11
CA ILE A 50 9.25 1.00 13.13
C ILE A 50 9.90 1.96 14.12
N GLU A 51 11.13 1.70 14.51
CA GLU A 51 11.88 2.57 15.41
C GLU A 51 12.07 3.97 14.82
N GLU A 52 12.47 4.04 13.57
CA GLU A 52 12.66 5.32 12.87
C GLU A 52 11.36 6.10 12.76
N ILE A 53 10.27 5.43 12.42
CA ILE A 53 8.96 6.06 12.31
C ILE A 53 8.50 6.58 13.66
N ALA A 54 8.64 5.76 14.71
CA ALA A 54 8.26 6.14 16.06
C ALA A 54 9.03 7.39 16.53
N GLU A 55 10.32 7.42 16.27
CA GLU A 55 11.16 8.57 16.62
C GLU A 55 10.75 9.82 15.82
N ALA A 56 10.57 9.67 14.52
CA ALA A 56 10.20 10.79 13.65
C ALA A 56 8.85 11.41 14.02
N LEU A 57 7.90 10.59 14.49
CA LEU A 57 6.53 11.03 14.80
C LEU A 57 6.32 11.26 16.30
N ASP A 58 7.34 11.08 17.11
CA ASP A 58 7.24 11.17 18.57
C ASP A 58 6.13 10.26 19.12
N MET A 59 6.14 9.03 18.68
CA MET A 59 5.17 7.99 19.05
C MET A 59 5.89 6.79 19.64
N GLN A 60 5.15 5.99 20.40
CA GLN A 60 5.67 4.72 20.86
C GLN A 60 5.63 3.70 19.72
N GLN A 61 6.59 2.78 19.69
CA GLN A 61 6.66 1.76 18.66
C GLN A 61 5.40 0.92 18.58
N ALA A 62 4.82 0.56 19.73
CA ALA A 62 3.57 -0.20 19.78
C ALA A 62 2.42 0.55 19.08
N ALA A 63 2.35 1.87 19.27
CA ALA A 63 1.34 2.70 18.63
C ALA A 63 1.55 2.74 17.11
N VAL A 64 2.79 2.84 16.66
CA VAL A 64 3.12 2.80 15.23
C VAL A 64 2.69 1.47 14.61
N ARG A 65 3.03 0.35 15.26
CA ARG A 65 2.64 -0.98 14.79
C ARG A 65 1.13 -1.13 14.69
N MET A 66 0.41 -0.63 15.69
CA MET A 66 -1.05 -0.70 15.71
C MET A 66 -1.66 0.09 14.54
N GLN A 67 -1.20 1.32 14.33
CA GLN A 67 -1.69 2.14 13.22
C GLN A 67 -1.34 1.53 11.87
N LEU A 68 -0.16 0.97 11.73
CA LEU A 68 0.24 0.29 10.50
C LEU A 68 -0.63 -0.94 10.22
N SER A 69 -0.89 -1.74 11.25
CA SER A 69 -1.76 -2.91 11.14
C SER A 69 -3.18 -2.53 10.73
N ARG A 70 -3.72 -1.48 11.35
CA ARG A 70 -5.05 -0.95 11.02
C ARG A 70 -5.12 -0.41 9.59
N ALA A 71 -4.08 0.34 9.19
CA ALA A 71 -4.00 0.89 7.84
C ALA A 71 -3.99 -0.23 6.79
N ARG A 72 -3.17 -1.25 6.99
CA ARG A 72 -3.11 -2.40 6.09
C ARG A 72 -4.43 -3.15 6.01
N LYS A 73 -5.10 -3.30 7.14
CA LYS A 73 -6.41 -3.96 7.20
C LYS A 73 -7.46 -3.17 6.41
N ILE A 74 -7.51 -1.86 6.59
CA ILE A 74 -8.46 -0.99 5.89
C ILE A 74 -8.26 -1.10 4.37
N ILE A 75 -7.02 -0.97 3.91
CA ILE A 75 -6.70 -1.07 2.49
C ILE A 75 -7.08 -2.44 1.93
N ARG A 76 -6.75 -3.51 2.63
CA ARG A 76 -7.04 -4.87 2.21
C ARG A 76 -8.55 -5.12 2.11
N GLU A 77 -9.31 -4.68 3.10
CA GLU A 77 -10.77 -4.85 3.10
C GLU A 77 -11.43 -4.02 2.01
N CYS A 78 -10.99 -2.77 1.84
CA CYS A 78 -11.53 -1.91 0.79
C CYS A 78 -11.21 -2.46 -0.60
N TYR A 79 -9.99 -2.93 -0.80
CA TYR A 79 -9.59 -3.55 -2.06
C TYR A 79 -10.40 -4.81 -2.35
N ARG A 80 -10.57 -5.68 -1.35
CA ARG A 80 -11.36 -6.90 -1.47
C ARG A 80 -12.81 -6.59 -1.81
N ASN A 81 -13.43 -5.61 -1.15
CA ASN A 81 -14.81 -5.22 -1.40
C ASN A 81 -15.01 -4.61 -2.79
N SER A 82 -13.99 -3.93 -3.32
CA SER A 82 -14.04 -3.35 -4.66
C SER A 82 -13.91 -4.41 -5.75
N HIS A 83 -13.25 -5.53 -5.48
CA HIS A 83 -12.93 -6.56 -6.46
C HIS A 83 -13.75 -7.84 -6.33
N ASN A 84 -14.51 -8.00 -5.26
CA ASN A 84 -15.43 -9.13 -5.11
C ASN A 84 -16.82 -8.72 -5.59
N PRO A 85 -17.40 -9.48 -6.52
CA PRO A 85 -18.76 -9.25 -6.97
C PRO A 85 -19.79 -9.59 -5.89
#